data_5d619d9641852b53f45b8ad86aea94bd
#
_entry.id   5d619d9641852b53f45b8ad86aea94bd
#
_cell.length_a   1.000
_cell.length_b   1.000
_cell.length_c   1.000
_cell.angle_alpha   90.00
_cell.angle_beta   90.00
_cell.angle_gamma   90.00
#
_symmetry.space_group_name_H-M   'P 1'
#
loop_
_entity.id
_entity.type
_entity.pdbx_description
1 polymer ?
#
loop_
_entity_poly.entity_id
_entity_poly.type
_entity_poly.pdbx_seq_one_letter_code
_entity_poly.pdbx_strand_id
1 'polypeptide(L)'
;EPVFVGGVTVSNATLHNGDEIARLGVKIGDTVIIRRAGDVIPQITQVVLERRPDDAKDIEFPATCPICDSHVERIEGEAVARCTGGLVCQAQRKQAIKHFASRKALDVDGLGDKIVDQLVDRELIKTPADLFILKQGHFESLERMGPKSAKNLVNALQDAKQTTLAKFLYSLGIREVGEATAQNLANHFLTLEKITQASVDALTE
;
A
#
# COMPACT_ATOMS: atom_id res chain seq x y z
N GLU A 1 -9.37 -10.46 -23.61
CA GLU A 1 -9.15 -11.91 -23.69
C GLU A 1 -7.67 -12.21 -23.43
N PRO A 2 -7.34 -13.35 -22.77
CA PRO A 2 -5.96 -13.77 -22.58
C PRO A 2 -5.26 -14.02 -23.91
N VAL A 3 -3.99 -13.61 -24.01
CA VAL A 3 -3.18 -13.78 -25.22
C VAL A 3 -1.83 -14.39 -24.88
N PHE A 4 -1.30 -15.24 -25.77
CA PHE A 4 0.00 -15.89 -25.57
C PHE A 4 1.13 -15.00 -26.10
N VAL A 5 2.01 -14.53 -25.20
CA VAL A 5 3.11 -13.62 -25.53
C VAL A 5 4.38 -14.03 -24.76
N GLY A 6 5.49 -14.20 -25.48
CA GLY A 6 6.79 -14.48 -24.86
C GLY A 6 6.81 -15.74 -24.00
N GLY A 7 6.10 -16.81 -24.42
CA GLY A 7 6.09 -18.10 -23.72
C GLY A 7 5.10 -18.21 -22.56
N VAL A 8 4.28 -17.19 -22.29
CA VAL A 8 3.27 -17.19 -21.22
C VAL A 8 1.93 -16.65 -21.69
N THR A 9 0.85 -17.08 -21.03
CA THR A 9 -0.47 -16.52 -21.23
C THR A 9 -0.63 -15.26 -20.40
N VAL A 10 -0.85 -14.11 -21.07
CA VAL A 10 -1.06 -12.80 -20.47
C VAL A 10 -2.54 -12.49 -20.43
N SER A 11 -3.11 -12.34 -19.26
CA SER A 11 -4.51 -11.93 -19.06
C SER A 11 -4.65 -10.49 -18.56
N ASN A 12 -3.56 -9.90 -18.04
CA ASN A 12 -3.53 -8.53 -17.55
C ASN A 12 -2.29 -7.81 -18.08
N ALA A 13 -2.46 -6.57 -18.51
CA ALA A 13 -1.37 -5.67 -18.90
C ALA A 13 -1.58 -4.31 -18.23
N THR A 14 -0.50 -3.67 -17.84
CA THR A 14 -0.59 -2.37 -17.15
C THR A 14 -0.86 -1.23 -18.12
N LEU A 15 -1.64 -0.26 -17.68
CA LEU A 15 -1.80 1.08 -18.25
C LEU A 15 -1.00 2.13 -17.46
N HIS A 16 -0.16 1.71 -16.52
CA HIS A 16 0.68 2.53 -15.64
C HIS A 16 -0.12 3.51 -14.77
N ASN A 17 -0.72 4.55 -15.35
CA ASN A 17 -1.44 5.62 -14.64
C ASN A 17 -2.41 6.36 -15.59
N GLY A 18 -3.12 7.35 -15.04
CA GLY A 18 -4.10 8.13 -15.82
C GLY A 18 -3.51 8.93 -16.96
N ASP A 19 -2.26 9.40 -16.85
CA ASP A 19 -1.60 10.15 -17.92
C ASP A 19 -1.29 9.26 -19.12
N GLU A 20 -0.87 8.04 -18.87
CA GLU A 20 -0.62 7.07 -19.93
C GLU A 20 -1.92 6.62 -20.61
N ILE A 21 -3.01 6.48 -19.84
CA ILE A 21 -4.36 6.23 -20.38
C ILE A 21 -4.77 7.36 -21.33
N ALA A 22 -4.59 8.61 -20.91
CA ALA A 22 -4.89 9.79 -21.73
C ALA A 22 -4.00 9.87 -22.97
N ARG A 23 -2.69 9.61 -22.82
CA ARG A 23 -1.73 9.62 -23.92
C ARG A 23 -2.06 8.58 -24.98
N LEU A 24 -2.44 7.38 -24.57
CA LEU A 24 -2.83 6.28 -25.48
C LEU A 24 -4.22 6.48 -26.06
N GLY A 25 -5.08 7.28 -25.43
CA GLY A 25 -6.48 7.44 -25.80
C GLY A 25 -7.25 6.12 -25.75
N VAL A 26 -6.87 5.23 -24.81
CA VAL A 26 -7.47 3.90 -24.68
C VAL A 26 -8.85 3.98 -24.04
N LYS A 27 -9.79 3.19 -24.56
CA LYS A 27 -11.16 3.06 -24.07
C LYS A 27 -11.47 1.62 -23.66
N ILE A 28 -12.47 1.45 -22.82
CA ILE A 28 -13.00 0.13 -22.48
C ILE A 28 -13.63 -0.48 -23.74
N GLY A 29 -13.21 -1.69 -24.09
CA GLY A 29 -13.61 -2.38 -25.32
C GLY A 29 -12.58 -2.34 -26.43
N ASP A 30 -11.54 -1.49 -26.35
CA ASP A 30 -10.51 -1.39 -27.36
C ASP A 30 -9.72 -2.69 -27.59
N THR A 31 -9.35 -2.92 -28.84
CA THR A 31 -8.27 -3.84 -29.17
C THR A 31 -6.94 -3.13 -29.01
N VAL A 32 -6.03 -3.74 -28.26
CA VAL A 32 -4.73 -3.12 -27.91
C VAL A 32 -3.56 -4.00 -28.27
N ILE A 33 -2.41 -3.38 -28.53
CA ILE A 33 -1.12 -4.07 -28.68
C ILE A 33 -0.44 -4.07 -27.33
N ILE A 34 -0.07 -5.27 -26.85
CA ILE A 34 0.69 -5.44 -25.62
C ILE A 34 2.13 -5.81 -25.94
N ARG A 35 3.03 -5.34 -25.09
CA ARG A 35 4.45 -5.68 -25.12
C ARG A 35 4.88 -6.27 -23.79
N ARG A 36 5.70 -7.31 -23.83
CA ARG A 36 6.44 -7.82 -22.68
C ARG A 36 7.92 -7.68 -22.97
N ALA A 37 8.63 -6.87 -22.21
CA ALA A 37 10.08 -6.70 -22.31
C ALA A 37 10.75 -7.50 -21.17
N GLY A 38 11.41 -8.61 -21.52
CA GLY A 38 12.04 -9.52 -20.55
C GLY A 38 11.00 -10.14 -19.59
N ASP A 39 11.37 -10.33 -18.32
CA ASP A 39 10.45 -10.78 -17.24
C ASP A 39 9.62 -9.64 -16.63
N VAL A 40 9.56 -8.50 -17.31
CA VAL A 40 8.87 -7.30 -16.86
C VAL A 40 7.36 -7.43 -17.11
N ILE A 41 6.60 -6.67 -16.33
CA ILE A 41 5.14 -6.59 -16.37
C ILE A 41 4.66 -6.25 -17.78
N PRO A 42 3.73 -7.03 -18.38
CA PRO A 42 3.15 -6.69 -19.68
C PRO A 42 2.50 -5.32 -19.66
N GLN A 43 2.72 -4.53 -20.68
CA GLN A 43 2.18 -3.17 -20.81
C GLN A 43 1.45 -2.98 -22.15
N ILE A 44 0.43 -2.12 -22.14
CA ILE A 44 -0.24 -1.68 -23.35
C ILE A 44 0.63 -0.60 -24.00
N THR A 45 0.92 -0.76 -25.29
CA THR A 45 1.78 0.17 -26.04
C THR A 45 1.02 0.99 -27.06
N GLN A 46 -0.07 0.45 -27.59
CA GLN A 46 -0.84 1.08 -28.65
C GLN A 46 -2.28 0.57 -28.66
N VAL A 47 -3.21 1.41 -29.13
CA VAL A 47 -4.60 1.08 -29.44
C VAL A 47 -4.72 0.84 -30.96
N VAL A 48 -5.45 -0.20 -31.34
CA VAL A 48 -5.78 -0.49 -32.76
C VAL A 48 -7.10 0.19 -33.08
N LEU A 49 -7.04 1.45 -33.49
CA LEU A 49 -8.22 2.31 -33.70
C LEU A 49 -9.20 1.74 -34.76
N GLU A 50 -8.70 1.05 -35.77
CA GLU A 50 -9.52 0.42 -36.83
C GLU A 50 -10.40 -0.72 -36.28
N ARG A 51 -10.12 -1.20 -35.05
CA ARG A 51 -10.87 -2.25 -34.36
C ARG A 51 -11.62 -1.75 -33.13
N ARG A 52 -11.69 -0.43 -32.96
CA ARG A 52 -12.46 0.16 -31.85
C ARG A 52 -13.94 -0.08 -32.08
N PRO A 53 -14.66 -0.71 -31.13
CA PRO A 53 -16.10 -0.86 -31.26
C PRO A 53 -16.81 0.49 -31.10
N ASP A 54 -17.98 0.65 -31.71
CA ASP A 54 -18.76 1.90 -31.67
C ASP A 54 -19.25 2.24 -30.25
N ASP A 55 -19.38 1.23 -29.38
CA ASP A 55 -19.82 1.35 -27.99
C ASP A 55 -18.66 1.47 -26.98
N ALA A 56 -17.43 1.69 -27.46
CA ALA A 56 -16.25 1.89 -26.60
C ALA A 56 -16.46 3.07 -25.64
N LYS A 57 -16.18 2.82 -24.34
CA LYS A 57 -16.42 3.81 -23.26
C LYS A 57 -15.12 4.39 -22.76
N ASP A 58 -15.15 5.67 -22.40
CA ASP A 58 -14.03 6.32 -21.73
C ASP A 58 -13.77 5.69 -20.37
N ILE A 59 -12.49 5.70 -19.93
CA ILE A 59 -12.09 5.23 -18.63
C ILE A 59 -12.23 6.40 -17.65
N GLU A 60 -13.19 6.31 -16.74
CA GLU A 60 -13.44 7.31 -15.72
C GLU A 60 -12.89 6.82 -14.37
N PHE A 61 -12.09 7.67 -13.71
CA PHE A 61 -11.65 7.41 -12.35
C PHE A 61 -12.70 7.93 -11.36
N PRO A 62 -12.96 7.20 -10.27
CA PRO A 62 -13.93 7.64 -9.27
C PRO A 62 -13.45 8.93 -8.57
N ALA A 63 -14.35 9.91 -8.40
CA ALA A 63 -14.09 11.11 -7.62
C ALA A 63 -14.12 10.85 -6.10
N THR A 64 -14.79 9.77 -5.69
CA THR A 64 -14.87 9.33 -4.30
C THR A 64 -14.34 7.90 -4.15
N CYS A 65 -13.78 7.59 -3.00
CA CYS A 65 -13.24 6.27 -2.70
C CYS A 65 -14.36 5.23 -2.60
N PRO A 66 -14.31 4.11 -3.35
CA PRO A 66 -15.36 3.09 -3.30
C PRO A 66 -15.42 2.31 -1.97
N ILE A 67 -14.46 2.54 -1.05
CA ILE A 67 -14.39 1.84 0.25
C ILE A 67 -14.89 2.72 1.40
N CYS A 68 -14.62 4.03 1.36
CA CYS A 68 -14.91 4.91 2.50
C CYS A 68 -15.58 6.23 2.11
N ASP A 69 -15.95 6.41 0.84
CA ASP A 69 -16.59 7.61 0.27
C ASP A 69 -15.80 8.93 0.44
N SER A 70 -14.57 8.87 0.99
CA SER A 70 -13.72 10.04 1.06
C SER A 70 -13.32 10.53 -0.33
N HIS A 71 -13.02 11.79 -0.46
CA HIS A 71 -12.56 12.39 -1.70
C HIS A 71 -11.31 11.70 -2.24
N VAL A 72 -11.23 11.56 -3.57
CA VAL A 72 -10.04 11.09 -4.27
C VAL A 72 -9.35 12.29 -4.87
N GLU A 73 -8.12 12.56 -4.44
CA GLU A 73 -7.31 13.68 -4.86
C GLU A 73 -6.12 13.23 -5.70
N ARG A 74 -5.80 14.02 -6.71
CA ARG A 74 -4.54 13.91 -7.43
C ARG A 74 -3.78 15.21 -7.25
N ILE A 75 -2.64 15.14 -6.58
CA ILE A 75 -1.77 16.30 -6.37
C ILE A 75 -1.14 16.67 -7.71
N GLU A 76 -1.04 17.96 -7.99
CA GLU A 76 -0.41 18.46 -9.20
C GLU A 76 1.04 17.97 -9.32
N GLY A 77 1.41 17.45 -10.49
CA GLY A 77 2.70 16.82 -10.73
C GLY A 77 2.80 15.34 -10.35
N GLU A 78 1.79 14.76 -9.68
CA GLU A 78 1.76 13.33 -9.40
C GLU A 78 0.96 12.53 -10.41
N ALA A 79 1.45 11.34 -10.72
CA ALA A 79 0.81 10.43 -11.67
C ALA A 79 -0.39 9.65 -11.07
N VAL A 80 -0.53 9.62 -9.74
CA VAL A 80 -1.47 8.73 -9.05
C VAL A 80 -2.48 9.52 -8.24
N ALA A 81 -3.77 9.26 -8.48
CA ALA A 81 -4.86 9.73 -7.63
C ALA A 81 -4.98 8.86 -6.36
N ARG A 82 -5.27 9.47 -5.21
CA ARG A 82 -5.34 8.80 -3.91
C ARG A 82 -6.57 9.22 -3.12
N CYS A 83 -7.12 8.28 -2.38
CA CYS A 83 -8.14 8.56 -1.38
C CYS A 83 -7.53 9.36 -0.21
N THR A 84 -8.21 10.41 0.21
CA THR A 84 -7.79 11.29 1.31
C THR A 84 -8.18 10.76 2.70
N GLY A 85 -8.87 9.62 2.77
CA GLY A 85 -9.43 9.06 4.01
C GLY A 85 -8.40 8.56 5.04
N GLY A 86 -7.11 8.39 4.66
CA GLY A 86 -6.07 7.92 5.57
C GLY A 86 -6.49 6.67 6.34
N LEU A 87 -6.28 6.65 7.65
CA LEU A 87 -6.67 5.50 8.50
C LEU A 87 -8.18 5.34 8.71
N VAL A 88 -9.01 6.30 8.31
CA VAL A 88 -10.48 6.14 8.27
C VAL A 88 -10.86 5.16 7.17
N CYS A 89 -10.16 5.22 6.04
CA CYS A 89 -10.33 4.25 4.96
C CYS A 89 -9.83 2.86 5.39
N GLN A 90 -10.73 1.88 5.42
CA GLN A 90 -10.37 0.51 5.83
C GLN A 90 -9.27 -0.11 4.97
N ALA A 91 -9.28 0.15 3.65
CA ALA A 91 -8.25 -0.35 2.75
C ALA A 91 -6.87 0.26 3.07
N GLN A 92 -6.79 1.58 3.28
CA GLN A 92 -5.54 2.25 3.65
C GLN A 92 -5.08 1.83 5.05
N ARG A 93 -6.00 1.68 6.01
CA ARG A 93 -5.72 1.17 7.35
C ARG A 93 -5.05 -0.20 7.30
N LYS A 94 -5.59 -1.15 6.53
CA LYS A 94 -4.98 -2.46 6.34
C LYS A 94 -3.56 -2.35 5.81
N GLN A 95 -3.35 -1.55 4.77
CA GLN A 95 -2.02 -1.36 4.18
C GLN A 95 -1.03 -0.68 5.14
N ALA A 96 -1.46 0.35 5.87
CA ALA A 96 -0.63 1.01 6.87
C ALA A 96 -0.19 0.05 7.98
N ILE A 97 -1.09 -0.80 8.48
CA ILE A 97 -0.78 -1.78 9.52
C ILE A 97 0.13 -2.91 8.98
N LYS A 98 -0.10 -3.39 7.75
CA LYS A 98 0.77 -4.36 7.08
C LYS A 98 2.19 -3.79 6.90
N HIS A 99 2.29 -2.54 6.44
CA HIS A 99 3.57 -1.85 6.32
C HIS A 99 4.27 -1.73 7.67
N PHE A 100 3.56 -1.25 8.70
CA PHE A 100 4.07 -1.08 10.07
C PHE A 100 4.66 -2.37 10.63
N ALA A 101 4.00 -3.51 10.40
CA ALA A 101 4.43 -4.83 10.88
C ALA A 101 5.48 -5.50 9.99
N SER A 102 5.75 -4.98 8.80
CA SER A 102 6.61 -5.62 7.80
C SER A 102 8.06 -5.79 8.27
N ARG A 103 8.78 -6.72 7.62
CA ARG A 103 10.17 -7.09 7.95
C ARG A 103 11.14 -5.90 7.97
N LYS A 104 10.95 -4.92 7.10
CA LYS A 104 11.79 -3.72 7.04
C LYS A 104 11.40 -2.65 8.06
N ALA A 105 10.19 -2.74 8.59
CA ALA A 105 9.65 -1.85 9.64
C ALA A 105 9.86 -2.47 11.02
N LEU A 106 8.79 -2.79 11.76
CA LEU A 106 8.91 -3.35 13.11
C LEU A 106 9.14 -4.86 13.15
N ASP A 107 9.08 -5.55 12.01
CA ASP A 107 9.36 -6.99 11.87
C ASP A 107 8.57 -7.86 12.86
N VAL A 108 7.26 -7.71 12.87
CA VAL A 108 6.38 -8.46 13.77
C VAL A 108 6.16 -9.86 13.20
N ASP A 109 6.96 -10.83 13.67
CA ASP A 109 6.85 -12.21 13.21
C ASP A 109 5.46 -12.80 13.50
N GLY A 110 4.93 -13.51 12.52
CA GLY A 110 3.60 -14.12 12.60
C GLY A 110 2.43 -13.18 12.32
N LEU A 111 2.61 -11.87 12.18
CA LEU A 111 1.55 -10.92 11.81
C LEU A 111 1.44 -10.78 10.28
N GLY A 112 0.99 -11.83 9.62
CA GLY A 112 0.79 -11.82 8.17
C GLY A 112 -0.46 -11.07 7.72
N ASP A 113 -0.55 -10.81 6.41
CA ASP A 113 -1.63 -10.04 5.77
C ASP A 113 -3.03 -10.49 6.16
N LYS A 114 -3.28 -11.82 6.19
CA LYS A 114 -4.59 -12.38 6.53
C LYS A 114 -5.01 -12.12 7.97
N ILE A 115 -4.05 -12.02 8.88
CA ILE A 115 -4.31 -11.71 10.29
C ILE A 115 -4.64 -10.23 10.42
N VAL A 116 -3.88 -9.36 9.77
CA VAL A 116 -4.17 -7.92 9.73
C VAL A 116 -5.56 -7.67 9.14
N ASP A 117 -5.89 -8.34 8.02
CA ASP A 117 -7.21 -8.21 7.40
C ASP A 117 -8.33 -8.58 8.38
N GLN A 118 -8.22 -9.71 9.09
CA GLN A 118 -9.21 -10.12 10.08
C GLN A 118 -9.32 -9.15 11.27
N LEU A 119 -8.18 -8.65 11.78
CA LEU A 119 -8.18 -7.71 12.89
C LEU A 119 -8.89 -6.40 12.52
N VAL A 120 -8.67 -5.90 11.32
CA VAL A 120 -9.32 -4.66 10.83
C VAL A 120 -10.79 -4.92 10.50
N ASP A 121 -11.12 -6.02 9.83
CA ASP A 121 -12.50 -6.35 9.43
C ASP A 121 -13.41 -6.62 10.63
N ARG A 122 -12.86 -7.12 11.74
CA ARG A 122 -13.55 -7.31 13.00
C ARG A 122 -13.49 -6.09 13.93
N GLU A 123 -12.98 -4.98 13.43
CA GLU A 123 -12.82 -3.71 14.18
C GLU A 123 -12.02 -3.83 15.49
N LEU A 124 -11.16 -4.85 15.61
CA LEU A 124 -10.30 -5.06 16.78
C LEU A 124 -9.16 -4.04 16.84
N ILE A 125 -8.75 -3.49 15.70
CA ILE A 125 -7.73 -2.46 15.57
C ILE A 125 -8.17 -1.37 14.57
N LYS A 126 -7.85 -0.12 14.88
CA LYS A 126 -8.08 1.06 14.02
C LYS A 126 -6.78 1.76 13.64
N THR A 127 -5.76 1.58 14.44
CA THR A 127 -4.43 2.16 14.26
C THR A 127 -3.34 1.10 14.48
N PRO A 128 -2.11 1.31 13.99
CA PRO A 128 -0.98 0.42 14.32
C PRO A 128 -0.72 0.30 15.83
N ALA A 129 -0.99 1.34 16.61
CA ALA A 129 -0.78 1.33 18.06
C ALA A 129 -1.69 0.32 18.79
N ASP A 130 -2.88 0.06 18.23
CA ASP A 130 -3.84 -0.88 18.82
C ASP A 130 -3.32 -2.33 18.84
N LEU A 131 -2.34 -2.66 17.99
CA LEU A 131 -1.69 -3.98 18.00
C LEU A 131 -1.08 -4.31 19.38
N PHE A 132 -0.54 -3.29 20.08
CA PHE A 132 0.18 -3.47 21.34
C PHE A 132 -0.69 -3.61 22.58
N ILE A 133 -2.01 -3.37 22.45
CA ILE A 133 -2.99 -3.58 23.52
C ILE A 133 -3.76 -4.89 23.37
N LEU A 134 -3.59 -5.58 22.22
CA LEU A 134 -4.23 -6.88 21.99
C LEU A 134 -3.65 -7.95 22.93
N LYS A 135 -4.53 -8.81 23.42
CA LYS A 135 -4.21 -9.96 24.28
C LYS A 135 -4.30 -11.25 23.48
N GLN A 136 -3.70 -12.32 24.00
CA GLN A 136 -3.71 -13.64 23.37
C GLN A 136 -5.12 -14.10 22.94
N GLY A 137 -6.15 -13.88 23.78
CA GLY A 137 -7.52 -14.26 23.47
C GLY A 137 -8.11 -13.54 22.25
N HIS A 138 -7.68 -12.30 21.93
CA HIS A 138 -8.10 -11.62 20.70
C HIS A 138 -7.57 -12.36 19.47
N PHE A 139 -6.31 -12.80 19.49
CA PHE A 139 -5.72 -13.55 18.40
C PHE A 139 -6.31 -14.96 18.27
N GLU A 140 -6.56 -15.65 19.39
CA GLU A 140 -7.18 -16.98 19.40
C GLU A 140 -8.60 -16.98 18.78
N SER A 141 -9.28 -15.85 18.81
CA SER A 141 -10.60 -15.68 18.19
C SER A 141 -10.54 -15.61 16.66
N LEU A 142 -9.35 -15.43 16.07
CA LEU A 142 -9.15 -15.32 14.62
C LEU A 142 -9.15 -16.71 13.96
N GLU A 143 -9.54 -16.75 12.69
CA GLU A 143 -9.51 -17.98 11.93
C GLU A 143 -8.09 -18.52 11.77
N ARG A 144 -7.93 -19.82 11.98
CA ARG A 144 -6.66 -20.55 11.85
C ARG A 144 -5.56 -20.08 12.84
N MET A 145 -5.95 -19.47 13.94
CA MET A 145 -5.04 -19.01 15.00
C MET A 145 -5.21 -19.88 16.27
N GLY A 146 -4.28 -20.80 16.46
CA GLY A 146 -4.24 -21.62 17.67
C GLY A 146 -3.54 -20.94 18.85
N PRO A 147 -3.69 -21.46 20.10
CA PRO A 147 -3.11 -20.85 21.30
C PRO A 147 -1.60 -20.59 21.24
N LYS A 148 -0.83 -21.55 20.66
CA LYS A 148 0.62 -21.41 20.49
C LYS A 148 0.98 -20.25 19.56
N SER A 149 0.31 -20.15 18.39
CA SER A 149 0.54 -19.08 17.43
C SER A 149 0.12 -17.71 17.99
N ALA A 150 -1.01 -17.65 18.69
CA ALA A 150 -1.47 -16.44 19.36
C ALA A 150 -0.48 -15.97 20.43
N LYS A 151 0.06 -16.87 21.25
CA LYS A 151 1.09 -16.55 22.25
C LYS A 151 2.38 -16.04 21.60
N ASN A 152 2.84 -16.71 20.53
CA ASN A 152 4.04 -16.29 19.80
C ASN A 152 3.86 -14.89 19.22
N LEU A 153 2.70 -14.58 18.66
CA LEU A 153 2.40 -13.27 18.10
C LEU A 153 2.37 -12.17 19.18
N VAL A 154 1.81 -12.44 20.36
CA VAL A 154 1.88 -11.51 21.50
C VAL A 154 3.32 -11.25 21.91
N ASN A 155 4.16 -12.27 21.98
CA ASN A 155 5.58 -12.11 22.27
C ASN A 155 6.29 -11.28 21.20
N ALA A 156 6.07 -11.58 19.91
CA ALA A 156 6.65 -10.82 18.81
C ALA A 156 6.26 -9.33 18.84
N LEU A 157 5.02 -9.02 19.22
CA LEU A 157 4.58 -7.63 19.42
C LEU A 157 5.31 -6.96 20.62
N GLN A 158 5.60 -7.69 21.70
CA GLN A 158 6.39 -7.11 22.79
C GLN A 158 7.84 -6.88 22.38
N ASP A 159 8.45 -7.82 21.65
CA ASP A 159 9.82 -7.71 21.14
C ASP A 159 9.95 -6.54 20.15
N ALA A 160 8.94 -6.32 19.30
CA ALA A 160 8.89 -5.23 18.32
C ALA A 160 8.90 -3.82 18.97
N LYS A 161 8.59 -3.70 20.27
CA LYS A 161 8.75 -2.43 21.00
C LYS A 161 10.22 -2.01 21.18
N GLN A 162 11.13 -2.95 21.05
CA GLN A 162 12.57 -2.70 21.09
C GLN A 162 13.09 -2.52 19.66
N THR A 163 12.92 -1.32 19.12
CA THR A 163 13.31 -1.00 17.74
C THR A 163 14.21 0.24 17.67
N THR A 164 14.80 0.49 16.52
CA THR A 164 15.60 1.70 16.26
C THR A 164 14.69 2.86 15.84
N LEU A 165 15.12 4.10 16.07
CA LEU A 165 14.40 5.29 15.62
C LEU A 165 14.17 5.26 14.10
N ALA A 166 15.16 4.83 13.31
CA ALA A 166 15.05 4.70 11.86
C ALA A 166 13.93 3.74 11.44
N LYS A 167 13.88 2.52 12.02
CA LYS A 167 12.84 1.54 11.74
C LYS A 167 11.47 2.04 12.18
N PHE A 168 11.39 2.70 13.34
CA PHE A 168 10.14 3.30 13.81
C PHE A 168 9.63 4.37 12.84
N LEU A 169 10.47 5.32 12.42
CA LEU A 169 10.10 6.35 11.44
C LEU A 169 9.62 5.74 10.12
N TYR A 170 10.36 4.76 9.61
CA TYR A 170 9.97 4.05 8.39
C TYR A 170 8.63 3.33 8.56
N SER A 171 8.38 2.71 9.73
CA SER A 171 7.16 1.96 10.01
C SER A 171 5.89 2.83 9.99
N LEU A 172 6.01 4.13 10.23
CA LEU A 172 4.89 5.06 10.19
C LEU A 172 4.33 5.26 8.77
N GLY A 173 5.08 4.84 7.72
CA GLY A 173 4.65 4.96 6.34
C GLY A 173 4.45 6.40 5.88
N ILE A 174 5.21 7.33 6.46
CA ILE A 174 5.18 8.74 6.07
C ILE A 174 5.58 8.84 4.60
N ARG A 175 4.79 9.55 3.83
CA ARG A 175 5.01 9.71 2.41
C ARG A 175 6.38 10.34 2.15
N GLU A 176 7.07 9.87 1.10
CA GLU A 176 8.45 10.25 0.73
C GLU A 176 9.53 9.88 1.77
N VAL A 177 9.15 9.29 2.92
CA VAL A 177 10.10 8.81 3.92
C VAL A 177 10.34 7.31 3.73
N GLY A 178 11.28 6.98 2.86
CA GLY A 178 11.78 5.61 2.67
C GLY A 178 12.80 5.20 3.75
N GLU A 179 13.35 3.98 3.65
CA GLU A 179 14.36 3.46 4.60
C GLU A 179 15.57 4.39 4.73
N ALA A 180 16.10 4.90 3.61
CA ALA A 180 17.26 5.81 3.61
C ALA A 180 16.94 7.14 4.28
N THR A 181 15.80 7.75 3.96
CA THR A 181 15.36 9.02 4.58
C THR A 181 15.13 8.84 6.08
N ALA A 182 14.47 7.76 6.49
CA ALA A 182 14.26 7.45 7.90
C ALA A 182 15.59 7.27 8.67
N GLN A 183 16.58 6.62 8.03
CA GLN A 183 17.92 6.46 8.62
C GLN A 183 18.65 7.79 8.74
N ASN A 184 18.57 8.65 7.72
CA ASN A 184 19.19 9.99 7.75
C ASN A 184 18.59 10.86 8.85
N LEU A 185 17.26 10.90 8.95
CA LEU A 185 16.55 11.61 10.02
C LEU A 185 16.96 11.10 11.41
N ALA A 186 17.02 9.77 11.58
CA ALA A 186 17.44 9.18 12.86
C ALA A 186 18.88 9.51 13.22
N ASN A 187 19.78 9.54 12.26
CA ASN A 187 21.21 9.88 12.48
C ASN A 187 21.40 11.38 12.79
N HIS A 188 20.62 12.25 12.13
CA HIS A 188 20.73 13.70 12.32
C HIS A 188 20.10 14.15 13.65
N PHE A 189 18.87 13.76 13.90
CA PHE A 189 18.10 14.23 15.06
C PHE A 189 18.33 13.41 16.33
N LEU A 190 18.72 12.14 16.22
CA LEU A 190 19.04 11.19 17.27
C LEU A 190 17.86 10.76 18.15
N THR A 191 16.85 11.60 18.36
CA THR A 191 15.65 11.29 19.17
C THR A 191 14.37 11.72 18.46
N LEU A 192 13.25 11.06 18.81
CA LEU A 192 11.94 11.39 18.28
C LEU A 192 11.50 12.80 18.67
N GLU A 193 11.81 13.22 19.91
CA GLU A 193 11.47 14.54 20.43
C GLU A 193 12.09 15.64 19.57
N LYS A 194 13.35 15.50 19.18
CA LYS A 194 14.02 16.48 18.32
C LYS A 194 13.37 16.55 16.92
N ILE A 195 12.95 15.42 16.35
CA ILE A 195 12.25 15.39 15.08
C ILE A 195 10.90 16.11 15.18
N THR A 196 10.12 15.82 16.24
CA THR A 196 8.79 16.42 16.43
C THR A 196 8.84 17.92 16.72
N GLN A 197 9.97 18.45 17.17
CA GLN A 197 10.20 19.86 17.46
C GLN A 197 10.93 20.59 16.32
N ALA A 198 11.40 19.87 15.30
CA ALA A 198 12.12 20.45 14.18
C ALA A 198 11.19 21.32 13.31
N SER A 199 11.74 22.41 12.78
CA SER A 199 11.07 23.21 11.76
C SER A 199 11.05 22.46 10.42
N VAL A 200 10.18 22.88 9.51
CA VAL A 200 10.13 22.34 8.13
C VAL A 200 11.47 22.53 7.43
N ASP A 201 12.10 23.70 7.59
CA ASP A 201 13.40 24.00 6.98
C ASP A 201 14.48 23.01 7.48
N ALA A 202 14.52 22.72 8.79
CA ALA A 202 15.47 21.78 9.37
C ALA A 202 15.23 20.32 8.94
N LEU A 203 14.02 19.97 8.47
CA LEU A 203 13.70 18.64 7.96
C LEU A 203 14.02 18.49 6.46
N THR A 204 14.26 19.60 5.75
CA THR A 204 14.54 19.63 4.30
C THR A 204 16.00 19.87 3.95
N GLU A 205 16.85 20.24 4.90
CA GLU A 205 18.31 20.34 4.79
C GLU A 205 18.99 18.95 4.86
#